data_525e15a713537bd648e23b8bdfa93dc2
#
_entry.id   525e15a713537bd648e23b8bdfa93dc2
#
_cell.length_a   1.000
_cell.length_b   1.000
_cell.length_c   1.000
_cell.angle_alpha   90.00
_cell.angle_beta   90.00
_cell.angle_gamma   90.00
#
_symmetry.space_group_name_H-M   'P 1'
#
loop_
_entity.id
_entity.type
_entity.pdbx_description
1 polymer ?
#
loop_
_entity_poly.entity_id
_entity_poly.type
_entity_poly.pdbx_seq_one_letter_code
_entity_poly.pdbx_strand_id
1 'polypeptide(L)'
;MVADSENVINLSDSAKFMYHQVGHLTVPGVFDAEQMNELVRDIEQWGEEFLDELPSEKRSWYIDGGIKGKTVLRKLDNPHAHRAKVLSIAKNPRLVGLVESLVGKGVSVYFSQIFFKGPEGGGPKPAHQDNFYFGPTDIKGVITAWIALDDSTLENGCLYFGDGTNLGPVYQHIAPKDEPYNLQLPSEILNLQPMSPAPVPKGGVSFHHGNTFHQSSSNLSIKWRRACALHFVRNDVEFANPALPYDHGLKRKITS
;
A
#
# COMPACT_ATOMS: atom_id res chain seq x y z
N MET A 1 29.42 5.29 22.36
CA MET A 1 28.41 5.46 21.32
C MET A 1 27.08 5.38 22.02
N VAL A 2 26.44 6.53 22.24
CA VAL A 2 25.10 6.62 22.85
C VAL A 2 24.15 6.26 21.71
N ALA A 3 23.38 5.17 21.86
CA ALA A 3 22.29 4.87 20.97
C ALA A 3 21.29 6.05 21.08
N ASP A 4 21.07 6.76 19.98
CA ASP A 4 19.99 7.74 19.89
C ASP A 4 18.70 7.04 20.30
N SER A 5 18.08 7.56 21.36
CA SER A 5 16.73 7.16 21.74
C SER A 5 15.80 7.58 20.60
N GLU A 6 15.62 6.68 19.62
CA GLU A 6 14.66 6.88 18.54
C GLU A 6 13.33 7.25 19.16
N ASN A 7 12.84 8.45 18.86
CA ASN A 7 11.55 8.95 19.30
C ASN A 7 10.45 7.97 18.87
N VAL A 8 10.01 7.12 19.78
CA VAL A 8 8.90 6.18 19.53
C VAL A 8 7.64 7.02 19.29
N ILE A 9 7.08 6.92 18.09
CA ILE A 9 5.78 7.54 17.82
C ILE A 9 4.71 6.64 18.44
N ASN A 10 4.08 7.12 19.52
CA ASN A 10 2.96 6.44 20.15
C ASN A 10 1.64 7.05 19.68
N LEU A 11 0.75 6.22 19.15
CA LEU A 11 -0.62 6.63 18.88
C LEU A 11 -1.38 6.84 20.19
N SER A 12 -2.11 7.94 20.29
CA SER A 12 -3.05 8.13 21.38
C SER A 12 -4.18 7.09 21.30
N ASP A 13 -4.83 6.80 22.43
CA ASP A 13 -5.97 5.87 22.44
C ASP A 13 -7.13 6.38 21.58
N SER A 14 -7.30 7.70 21.49
CA SER A 14 -8.27 8.32 20.57
C SER A 14 -7.91 8.06 19.11
N ALA A 15 -6.65 8.14 18.70
CA ALA A 15 -6.22 7.84 17.34
C ALA A 15 -6.44 6.37 16.98
N LYS A 16 -6.12 5.44 17.90
CA LYS A 16 -6.40 4.01 17.72
C LYS A 16 -7.90 3.73 17.61
N PHE A 17 -8.69 4.35 18.51
CA PHE A 17 -10.14 4.25 18.46
C PHE A 17 -10.69 4.74 17.11
N MET A 18 -10.27 5.91 16.65
CA MET A 18 -10.69 6.45 15.34
C MET A 18 -10.30 5.52 14.19
N TYR A 19 -9.07 4.97 14.18
CA TYR A 19 -8.68 3.98 13.17
C TYR A 19 -9.65 2.79 13.12
N HIS A 20 -10.03 2.25 14.28
CA HIS A 20 -10.97 1.13 14.33
C HIS A 20 -12.40 1.52 13.90
N GLN A 21 -12.79 2.77 14.04
CA GLN A 21 -14.11 3.25 13.59
C GLN A 21 -14.14 3.56 12.09
N VAL A 22 -13.14 4.28 11.57
CA VAL A 22 -13.16 4.73 10.17
C VAL A 22 -12.37 3.83 9.23
N GLY A 23 -11.47 2.99 9.77
CA GLY A 23 -10.71 2.01 9.01
C GLY A 23 -9.38 2.51 8.43
N HIS A 24 -9.01 3.77 8.67
CA HIS A 24 -7.73 4.30 8.22
C HIS A 24 -7.19 5.39 9.14
N LEU A 25 -5.88 5.67 9.03
CA LEU A 25 -5.17 6.70 9.80
C LEU A 25 -3.93 7.15 9.04
N THR A 26 -3.70 8.45 8.92
CA THR A 26 -2.46 9.00 8.36
C THR A 26 -1.57 9.55 9.47
N VAL A 27 -0.31 9.10 9.51
CA VAL A 27 0.73 9.55 10.44
C VAL A 27 1.84 10.22 9.65
N PRO A 28 2.03 11.54 9.73
CA PRO A 28 3.11 12.24 9.05
C PRO A 28 4.45 12.00 9.76
N GLY A 29 5.57 12.18 9.02
CA GLY A 29 6.92 12.23 9.60
C GLY A 29 7.41 10.92 10.25
N VAL A 30 6.92 9.77 9.81
CA VAL A 30 7.42 8.45 10.26
C VAL A 30 8.85 8.23 9.76
N PHE A 31 9.13 8.66 8.54
CA PHE A 31 10.45 8.62 7.91
C PHE A 31 10.88 10.04 7.51
N ASP A 32 12.18 10.28 7.48
CA ASP A 32 12.72 11.52 6.98
C ASP A 32 12.84 11.55 5.44
N ALA A 33 13.06 12.74 4.89
CA ALA A 33 13.13 12.92 3.45
C ALA A 33 14.33 12.22 2.80
N GLU A 34 15.46 12.08 3.50
CA GLU A 34 16.65 11.44 2.96
C GLU A 34 16.46 9.92 2.86
N GLN A 35 15.89 9.29 3.88
CA GLN A 35 15.49 7.88 3.82
C GLN A 35 14.58 7.60 2.62
N MET A 36 13.63 8.48 2.35
CA MET A 36 12.74 8.33 1.18
C MET A 36 13.47 8.56 -0.14
N ASN A 37 14.38 9.53 -0.21
CA ASN A 37 15.20 9.74 -1.41
C ASN A 37 16.11 8.54 -1.72
N GLU A 38 16.71 7.94 -0.70
CA GLU A 38 17.52 6.73 -0.87
C GLU A 38 16.67 5.55 -1.37
N LEU A 39 15.48 5.38 -0.81
CA LEU A 39 14.57 4.33 -1.25
C LEU A 39 14.11 4.56 -2.69
N VAL A 40 13.81 5.81 -3.05
CA VAL A 40 13.45 6.18 -4.42
C VAL A 40 14.56 5.81 -5.41
N ARG A 41 15.81 6.16 -5.13
CA ARG A 41 16.94 5.78 -6.00
C ARG A 41 17.06 4.26 -6.19
N ASP A 42 16.87 3.50 -5.10
CA ASP A 42 16.96 2.03 -5.12
C ASP A 42 15.84 1.38 -5.96
N ILE A 43 14.61 1.89 -5.84
CA ILE A 43 13.47 1.33 -6.59
C ILE A 43 13.42 1.79 -8.05
N GLU A 44 13.94 2.97 -8.37
CA GLU A 44 14.07 3.44 -9.76
C GLU A 44 15.08 2.57 -10.52
N GLN A 45 16.25 2.34 -9.94
CA GLN A 45 17.23 1.42 -10.52
C GLN A 45 16.64 0.01 -10.72
N TRP A 46 15.96 -0.54 -9.71
CA TRP A 46 15.30 -1.83 -9.84
C TRP A 46 14.18 -1.83 -10.89
N GLY A 47 13.46 -0.73 -11.03
CA GLY A 47 12.43 -0.57 -12.05
C GLY A 47 12.97 -0.62 -13.47
N GLU A 48 14.14 -0.02 -13.72
CA GLU A 48 14.84 -0.10 -15.00
C GLU A 48 15.28 -1.53 -15.30
N GLU A 49 15.97 -2.19 -14.36
CA GLU A 49 16.38 -3.60 -14.48
C GLU A 49 15.18 -4.52 -14.75
N PHE A 50 14.07 -4.31 -14.02
CA PHE A 50 12.84 -5.09 -14.18
C PHE A 50 12.19 -4.91 -15.56
N LEU A 51 12.17 -3.70 -16.10
CA LEU A 51 11.57 -3.41 -17.41
C LEU A 51 12.33 -4.07 -18.56
N ASP A 52 13.66 -4.18 -18.44
CA ASP A 52 14.51 -4.84 -19.44
C ASP A 52 14.26 -6.36 -19.49
N GLU A 53 13.91 -6.97 -18.36
CA GLU A 53 13.65 -8.40 -18.25
C GLU A 53 12.15 -8.76 -18.38
N LEU A 54 11.25 -7.77 -18.46
CA LEU A 54 9.79 -8.00 -18.39
C LEU A 54 9.25 -8.66 -19.66
N PRO A 55 8.73 -9.91 -19.57
CA PRO A 55 8.12 -10.59 -20.69
C PRO A 55 6.92 -9.82 -21.27
N SER A 56 6.76 -9.88 -22.59
CA SER A 56 5.73 -9.13 -23.32
C SER A 56 4.31 -9.42 -22.82
N GLU A 57 4.02 -10.68 -22.49
CA GLU A 57 2.71 -11.14 -22.00
C GLU A 57 2.36 -10.63 -20.59
N LYS A 58 3.37 -10.19 -19.83
CA LYS A 58 3.18 -9.61 -18.50
C LYS A 58 3.10 -8.08 -18.47
N ARG A 59 3.38 -7.42 -19.59
CA ARG A 59 3.48 -5.95 -19.64
C ARG A 59 2.21 -5.25 -19.14
N SER A 60 1.02 -5.74 -19.48
CA SER A 60 -0.25 -5.17 -19.03
C SER A 60 -0.44 -5.13 -17.50
N TRP A 61 0.26 -6.01 -16.77
CA TRP A 61 0.22 -6.05 -15.30
C TRP A 61 1.09 -5.00 -14.64
N TYR A 62 2.14 -4.53 -15.34
CA TYR A 62 3.20 -3.72 -14.75
C TYR A 62 3.36 -2.34 -15.37
N ILE A 63 2.75 -2.09 -16.51
CA ILE A 63 2.95 -0.86 -17.26
C ILE A 63 1.60 -0.17 -17.46
N ASP A 64 1.56 1.13 -17.19
CA ASP A 64 0.47 2.00 -17.62
C ASP A 64 0.58 2.34 -19.11
N GLY A 65 -0.57 2.54 -19.76
CA GLY A 65 -0.67 2.77 -21.20
C GLY A 65 0.01 4.03 -21.75
N GLY A 66 0.92 4.59 -21.01
CA GLY A 66 1.88 5.63 -21.41
C GLY A 66 1.26 6.95 -21.82
N ILE A 67 1.77 8.04 -21.27
CA ILE A 67 1.48 9.38 -21.75
C ILE A 67 2.50 9.71 -22.81
N LYS A 68 2.01 10.19 -23.95
CA LYS A 68 2.86 10.65 -25.07
C LYS A 68 3.89 9.59 -25.53
N GLY A 69 3.50 8.29 -25.50
CA GLY A 69 4.35 7.21 -26.02
C GLY A 69 5.49 6.77 -25.09
N LYS A 70 5.52 7.23 -23.83
CA LYS A 70 6.49 6.76 -22.84
C LYS A 70 5.94 5.57 -22.07
N THR A 71 6.73 4.51 -21.95
CA THR A 71 6.46 3.40 -21.06
C THR A 71 6.60 3.88 -19.61
N VAL A 72 5.54 3.75 -18.82
CA VAL A 72 5.56 4.10 -17.38
C VAL A 72 5.32 2.86 -16.57
N LEU A 73 6.31 2.48 -15.78
CA LEU A 73 6.14 1.41 -14.80
C LEU A 73 5.05 1.82 -13.80
N ARG A 74 4.07 0.92 -13.59
CA ARG A 74 2.96 1.15 -12.67
C ARG A 74 3.23 0.62 -11.27
N LYS A 75 3.86 -0.55 -11.19
CA LYS A 75 4.16 -1.23 -9.93
C LYS A 75 5.36 -2.18 -10.03
N LEU A 76 5.89 -2.52 -8.85
CA LEU A 76 6.79 -3.65 -8.63
C LEU A 76 6.24 -4.46 -7.46
N ASP A 77 6.22 -5.78 -7.58
CA ASP A 77 5.67 -6.68 -6.57
C ASP A 77 6.77 -7.25 -5.66
N ASN A 78 6.44 -7.43 -4.38
CA ASN A 78 7.30 -8.03 -3.34
C ASN A 78 8.66 -7.36 -3.10
N PRO A 79 8.79 -6.02 -3.13
CA PRO A 79 10.06 -5.35 -2.88
C PRO A 79 10.68 -5.72 -1.53
N HIS A 80 9.91 -6.07 -0.50
CA HIS A 80 10.42 -6.51 0.81
C HIS A 80 11.24 -7.81 0.73
N ALA A 81 11.03 -8.64 -0.30
CA ALA A 81 11.77 -9.88 -0.52
C ALA A 81 12.97 -9.69 -1.46
N HIS A 82 12.95 -8.66 -2.32
CA HIS A 82 13.96 -8.43 -3.36
C HIS A 82 14.92 -7.27 -3.05
N ARG A 83 14.53 -6.31 -2.20
CA ARG A 83 15.32 -5.11 -1.91
C ARG A 83 15.58 -4.97 -0.41
N ALA A 84 16.85 -5.04 -0.03
CA ALA A 84 17.27 -4.93 1.37
C ALA A 84 16.83 -3.60 2.04
N LYS A 85 16.81 -2.49 1.28
CA LYS A 85 16.32 -1.19 1.76
C LYS A 85 14.83 -1.25 2.13
N VAL A 86 13.99 -1.89 1.31
CA VAL A 86 12.56 -2.04 1.62
C VAL A 86 12.35 -2.93 2.83
N LEU A 87 13.12 -4.02 2.96
CA LEU A 87 13.04 -4.87 4.16
C LEU A 87 13.50 -4.11 5.42
N SER A 88 14.51 -3.23 5.31
CA SER A 88 14.93 -2.37 6.42
C SER A 88 13.82 -1.40 6.85
N ILE A 89 13.13 -0.78 5.88
CA ILE A 89 11.94 0.06 6.14
C ILE A 89 10.84 -0.75 6.84
N ALA A 90 10.54 -1.97 6.37
CA ALA A 90 9.54 -2.84 6.98
C ALA A 90 9.88 -3.25 8.43
N LYS A 91 11.17 -3.30 8.77
CA LYS A 91 11.69 -3.60 10.12
C LYS A 91 11.93 -2.37 10.99
N ASN A 92 11.67 -1.16 10.47
CA ASN A 92 11.89 0.07 11.24
C ASN A 92 11.05 0.05 12.51
N PRO A 93 11.65 0.23 13.72
CA PRO A 93 10.93 0.11 14.99
C PRO A 93 9.76 1.08 15.14
N ARG A 94 9.85 2.29 14.55
CA ARG A 94 8.75 3.28 14.58
C ARG A 94 7.56 2.76 13.78
N LEU A 95 7.79 2.26 12.56
CA LEU A 95 6.74 1.69 11.72
C LEU A 95 6.10 0.47 12.38
N VAL A 96 6.93 -0.46 12.85
CA VAL A 96 6.47 -1.70 13.50
C VAL A 96 5.65 -1.40 14.76
N GLY A 97 6.10 -0.46 15.60
CA GLY A 97 5.36 -0.03 16.78
C GLY A 97 3.98 0.52 16.45
N LEU A 98 3.86 1.32 15.38
CA LEU A 98 2.57 1.83 14.88
C LEU A 98 1.68 0.69 14.39
N VAL A 99 2.21 -0.22 13.55
CA VAL A 99 1.48 -1.39 13.04
C VAL A 99 0.95 -2.24 14.18
N GLU A 100 1.83 -2.66 15.12
CA GLU A 100 1.43 -3.52 16.24
C GLU A 100 0.44 -2.85 17.20
N SER A 101 0.47 -1.51 17.30
CA SER A 101 -0.50 -0.78 18.11
C SER A 101 -1.92 -0.81 17.53
N LEU A 102 -2.05 -1.10 16.22
CA LEU A 102 -3.33 -1.13 15.50
C LEU A 102 -3.87 -2.55 15.28
N VAL A 103 -3.00 -3.55 15.06
CA VAL A 103 -3.44 -4.92 14.76
C VAL A 103 -3.05 -5.97 15.82
N GLY A 104 -2.26 -5.59 16.81
CA GLY A 104 -1.72 -6.50 17.82
C GLY A 104 -0.27 -6.92 17.56
N LYS A 105 0.33 -7.55 18.56
CA LYS A 105 1.73 -7.96 18.55
C LYS A 105 2.01 -9.15 17.64
N GLY A 106 3.26 -9.24 17.18
CA GLY A 106 3.73 -10.35 16.36
C GLY A 106 3.28 -10.24 14.92
N VAL A 107 4.03 -9.53 14.08
CA VAL A 107 3.64 -9.28 12.68
C VAL A 107 4.68 -9.76 11.67
N SER A 108 4.19 -10.08 10.48
CA SER A 108 4.99 -10.39 9.29
C SER A 108 4.57 -9.48 8.14
N VAL A 109 5.46 -9.21 7.19
CA VAL A 109 5.07 -8.70 5.86
C VAL A 109 4.77 -9.90 4.98
N TYR A 110 3.55 -9.95 4.46
CA TYR A 110 3.08 -11.03 3.59
C TYR A 110 3.26 -10.70 2.12
N PHE A 111 2.90 -9.48 1.76
CA PHE A 111 2.96 -8.96 0.41
C PHE A 111 3.38 -7.49 0.45
N SER A 112 3.97 -6.99 -0.61
CA SER A 112 4.29 -5.57 -0.72
C SER A 112 4.33 -5.13 -2.17
N GLN A 113 4.16 -3.82 -2.38
CA GLN A 113 4.22 -3.24 -3.72
C GLN A 113 4.88 -1.86 -3.69
N ILE A 114 5.65 -1.55 -4.73
CA ILE A 114 5.95 -0.17 -5.08
C ILE A 114 4.96 0.26 -6.14
N PHE A 115 4.36 1.43 -5.95
CA PHE A 115 3.48 2.05 -6.94
C PHE A 115 4.13 3.29 -7.53
N PHE A 116 4.05 3.40 -8.85
CA PHE A 116 4.51 4.55 -9.61
C PHE A 116 3.31 5.21 -10.28
N LYS A 117 3.09 6.49 -10.04
CA LYS A 117 2.21 7.32 -10.86
C LYS A 117 3.05 8.40 -11.50
N GLY A 118 3.39 8.20 -12.75
CA GLY A 118 4.16 9.16 -13.56
C GLY A 118 3.41 10.49 -13.71
N PRO A 119 4.14 11.58 -13.97
CA PRO A 119 3.54 12.87 -14.30
C PRO A 119 2.58 12.78 -15.47
N GLU A 120 1.52 13.58 -15.44
CA GLU A 120 0.56 13.77 -16.55
C GLU A 120 -0.10 12.47 -17.04
N GLY A 121 -0.49 11.53 -16.11
CA GLY A 121 -1.35 10.39 -16.42
C GLY A 121 -0.96 9.03 -15.88
N GLY A 122 -0.22 8.97 -14.80
CA GLY A 122 -0.18 7.72 -14.03
C GLY A 122 -1.62 7.30 -13.70
N GLY A 123 -2.00 6.08 -14.11
CA GLY A 123 -3.39 5.61 -14.10
C GLY A 123 -4.04 5.54 -12.71
N PRO A 124 -5.37 5.51 -12.63
CA PRO A 124 -6.09 5.34 -11.38
C PRO A 124 -5.95 3.90 -10.86
N LYS A 125 -6.20 3.68 -9.59
CA LYS A 125 -6.51 2.36 -9.04
C LYS A 125 -7.96 2.36 -8.59
N PRO A 126 -8.81 1.50 -9.17
CA PRO A 126 -10.22 1.39 -8.79
C PRO A 126 -10.41 1.02 -7.32
N ALA A 127 -11.58 1.35 -6.79
CA ALA A 127 -11.93 1.05 -5.41
C ALA A 127 -11.97 -0.46 -5.14
N HIS A 128 -11.31 -0.89 -4.07
CA HIS A 128 -11.17 -2.28 -3.69
C HIS A 128 -10.96 -2.44 -2.18
N GLN A 129 -10.92 -3.70 -1.74
CA GLN A 129 -10.55 -4.13 -0.39
C GLN A 129 -9.34 -5.05 -0.47
N ASP A 130 -8.32 -4.82 0.32
CA ASP A 130 -7.12 -5.68 0.35
C ASP A 130 -7.46 -7.11 0.81
N ASN A 131 -8.38 -7.24 1.80
CA ASN A 131 -8.79 -8.55 2.30
C ASN A 131 -9.51 -9.41 1.26
N PHE A 132 -10.07 -8.82 0.20
CA PHE A 132 -10.56 -9.60 -0.93
C PHE A 132 -9.43 -10.34 -1.63
N TYR A 133 -8.30 -9.68 -1.84
CA TYR A 133 -7.15 -10.30 -2.48
C TYR A 133 -6.48 -11.35 -1.61
N PHE A 134 -6.41 -11.11 -0.30
CA PHE A 134 -5.64 -11.95 0.63
C PHE A 134 -6.45 -13.11 1.23
N GLY A 135 -7.75 -12.94 1.47
CA GLY A 135 -8.61 -13.97 2.05
C GLY A 135 -8.16 -14.42 3.45
N PRO A 136 -7.90 -13.49 4.40
CA PRO A 136 -7.40 -13.86 5.72
C PRO A 136 -8.47 -14.57 6.57
N THR A 137 -8.02 -15.46 7.46
CA THR A 137 -8.88 -16.13 8.45
C THR A 137 -9.40 -15.18 9.53
N ASP A 138 -8.65 -14.13 9.83
CA ASP A 138 -9.07 -13.01 10.67
C ASP A 138 -8.89 -11.70 9.92
N ILE A 139 -10.00 -11.09 9.52
CA ILE A 139 -10.02 -9.83 8.76
C ILE A 139 -9.39 -8.65 9.52
N LYS A 140 -9.31 -8.71 10.86
CA LYS A 140 -8.74 -7.66 11.73
C LYS A 140 -7.22 -7.77 11.87
N GLY A 141 -6.65 -8.89 11.47
CA GLY A 141 -5.22 -9.13 11.58
C GLY A 141 -4.40 -8.68 10.37
N VAL A 142 -5.00 -7.97 9.41
CA VAL A 142 -4.32 -7.44 8.22
C VAL A 142 -4.40 -5.92 8.19
N ILE A 143 -3.26 -5.30 7.96
CA ILE A 143 -3.15 -3.84 7.80
C ILE A 143 -2.16 -3.50 6.70
N THR A 144 -2.49 -2.52 5.90
CA THR A 144 -1.57 -1.95 4.92
C THR A 144 -0.94 -0.68 5.49
N ALA A 145 0.39 -0.64 5.51
CA ALA A 145 1.18 0.57 5.73
C ALA A 145 1.61 1.11 4.37
N TRP A 146 0.93 2.14 3.90
CA TRP A 146 1.19 2.82 2.64
C TRP A 146 2.09 4.03 2.88
N ILE A 147 3.37 3.92 2.51
CA ILE A 147 4.43 4.89 2.76
C ILE A 147 4.56 5.81 1.56
N ALA A 148 4.42 7.11 1.77
CA ALA A 148 4.58 8.11 0.73
C ALA A 148 6.07 8.39 0.47
N LEU A 149 6.54 8.01 -0.72
CA LEU A 149 7.93 8.28 -1.15
C LEU A 149 8.08 9.67 -1.79
N ASP A 150 6.96 10.22 -2.28
CA ASP A 150 6.78 11.61 -2.68
C ASP A 150 5.55 12.17 -1.94
N ASP A 151 5.37 13.48 -1.93
CA ASP A 151 4.12 14.07 -1.45
C ASP A 151 2.94 13.51 -2.27
N SER A 152 1.96 12.97 -1.59
CA SER A 152 0.73 12.45 -2.19
C SER A 152 -0.39 13.45 -1.99
N THR A 153 -0.83 14.09 -3.06
CA THR A 153 -1.80 15.19 -3.06
C THR A 153 -3.03 14.85 -3.88
N LEU A 154 -4.06 15.69 -3.82
CA LEU A 154 -5.25 15.55 -4.67
C LEU A 154 -4.91 15.54 -6.16
N GLU A 155 -3.96 16.38 -6.57
CA GLU A 155 -3.59 16.55 -7.98
C GLU A 155 -2.78 15.38 -8.55
N ASN A 156 -1.93 14.73 -7.70
CA ASN A 156 -1.07 13.65 -8.15
C ASN A 156 -1.58 12.24 -7.83
N GLY A 157 -2.84 12.13 -7.37
CA GLY A 157 -3.50 10.85 -7.17
C GLY A 157 -3.31 10.26 -5.79
N CYS A 158 -3.63 11.01 -4.73
CA CYS A 158 -3.67 10.49 -3.36
C CYS A 158 -4.70 9.36 -3.20
N LEU A 159 -4.62 8.67 -2.07
CA LEU A 159 -5.63 7.69 -1.67
C LEU A 159 -6.94 8.38 -1.30
N TYR A 160 -8.04 7.66 -1.51
CA TYR A 160 -9.38 7.98 -1.01
C TYR A 160 -9.88 6.78 -0.23
N PHE A 161 -10.57 7.01 0.88
CA PHE A 161 -11.11 5.98 1.74
C PHE A 161 -12.62 6.13 1.94
N GLY A 162 -13.31 4.99 2.02
CA GLY A 162 -14.70 4.91 2.48
C GLY A 162 -14.72 4.72 4.00
N ASP A 163 -15.05 5.78 4.74
CA ASP A 163 -15.06 5.77 6.20
C ASP A 163 -16.04 4.73 6.76
N GLY A 164 -15.57 3.92 7.71
CA GLY A 164 -16.38 2.91 8.38
C GLY A 164 -16.61 1.61 7.59
N THR A 165 -16.16 1.53 6.33
CA THR A 165 -16.34 0.32 5.51
C THR A 165 -15.52 -0.88 6.01
N ASN A 166 -14.51 -0.65 6.84
CA ASN A 166 -13.77 -1.70 7.54
C ASN A 166 -14.65 -2.56 8.45
N LEU A 167 -15.77 -2.04 8.93
CA LEU A 167 -16.73 -2.75 9.78
C LEU A 167 -17.67 -3.65 8.99
N GLY A 168 -17.71 -3.48 7.66
CA GLY A 168 -18.55 -4.26 6.75
C GLY A 168 -17.88 -5.57 6.28
N PRO A 169 -18.60 -6.33 5.43
CA PRO A 169 -18.08 -7.57 4.86
C PRO A 169 -17.01 -7.32 3.80
N VAL A 170 -16.30 -8.37 3.42
CA VAL A 170 -15.51 -8.42 2.19
C VAL A 170 -16.47 -8.72 1.04
N TYR A 171 -16.55 -7.80 0.08
CA TYR A 171 -17.42 -7.94 -1.09
C TYR A 171 -16.70 -8.67 -2.23
N GLN A 172 -17.47 -9.35 -3.06
CA GLN A 172 -16.96 -9.91 -4.31
C GLN A 172 -16.54 -8.77 -5.25
N HIS A 173 -15.31 -8.84 -5.77
CA HIS A 173 -14.79 -7.89 -6.76
C HIS A 173 -15.02 -8.41 -8.18
N ILE A 174 -15.09 -7.49 -9.11
CA ILE A 174 -15.26 -7.76 -10.53
C ILE A 174 -14.04 -7.25 -11.29
N ALA A 175 -13.66 -7.95 -12.35
CA ALA A 175 -12.63 -7.49 -13.29
C ALA A 175 -13.29 -6.62 -14.38
N PRO A 176 -12.80 -5.41 -14.66
CA PRO A 176 -13.19 -4.70 -15.86
C PRO A 176 -12.84 -5.51 -17.11
N LYS A 177 -13.58 -5.29 -18.19
CA LYS A 177 -13.28 -5.90 -19.47
C LYS A 177 -11.85 -5.52 -19.89
N ASP A 178 -11.06 -6.52 -20.28
CA ASP A 178 -9.67 -6.36 -20.73
C ASP A 178 -8.66 -5.90 -19.65
N GLU A 179 -9.08 -5.79 -18.38
CA GLU A 179 -8.23 -5.37 -17.25
C GLU A 179 -8.33 -6.35 -16.07
N PRO A 180 -7.94 -7.63 -16.23
CA PRO A 180 -8.12 -8.65 -15.18
C PRO A 180 -7.31 -8.36 -13.89
N TYR A 181 -6.33 -7.45 -13.98
CA TYR A 181 -5.49 -7.00 -12.85
C TYR A 181 -6.12 -5.84 -12.05
N ASN A 182 -7.19 -5.22 -12.55
CA ASN A 182 -7.88 -4.10 -11.91
C ASN A 182 -9.19 -4.53 -11.24
N LEU A 183 -9.14 -5.62 -10.46
CA LEU A 183 -10.30 -6.04 -9.66
C LEU A 183 -10.81 -4.90 -8.81
N GLN A 184 -12.11 -4.67 -8.86
CA GLN A 184 -12.78 -3.53 -8.24
C GLN A 184 -14.11 -3.91 -7.60
N LEU A 185 -14.54 -3.10 -6.65
CA LEU A 185 -15.87 -3.20 -6.07
C LEU A 185 -16.94 -2.90 -7.15
N PRO A 186 -18.09 -3.60 -7.14
CA PRO A 186 -19.23 -3.26 -7.98
C PRO A 186 -19.74 -1.84 -7.74
N SER A 187 -20.20 -1.17 -8.79
CA SER A 187 -20.70 0.21 -8.73
C SER A 187 -21.87 0.37 -7.76
N GLU A 188 -22.71 -0.65 -7.63
CA GLU A 188 -23.86 -0.68 -6.72
C GLU A 188 -23.44 -0.54 -5.27
N ILE A 189 -22.26 -1.06 -4.92
CA ILE A 189 -21.69 -0.95 -3.57
C ILE A 189 -21.05 0.44 -3.39
N LEU A 190 -20.32 0.91 -4.39
CA LEU A 190 -19.60 2.19 -4.31
C LEU A 190 -20.53 3.41 -4.28
N ASN A 191 -21.64 3.38 -5.02
CA ASN A 191 -22.60 4.49 -5.08
C ASN A 191 -23.24 4.81 -3.72
N LEU A 192 -23.20 3.88 -2.78
CA LEU A 192 -23.74 4.04 -1.42
C LEU A 192 -22.70 4.58 -0.43
N GLN A 193 -21.43 4.70 -0.84
CA GLN A 193 -20.33 5.01 0.06
C GLN A 193 -19.53 6.23 -0.41
N PRO A 194 -19.62 7.37 0.27
CA PRO A 194 -18.75 8.51 0.02
C PRO A 194 -17.28 8.14 0.24
N MET A 195 -16.41 8.65 -0.62
CA MET A 195 -14.96 8.43 -0.55
C MET A 195 -14.26 9.75 -0.24
N SER A 196 -13.52 9.79 0.86
CA SER A 196 -12.79 10.98 1.33
C SER A 196 -11.31 10.93 0.95
N PRO A 197 -10.72 12.02 0.44
CA PRO A 197 -9.31 12.04 0.10
C PRO A 197 -8.42 12.04 1.35
N ALA A 198 -7.30 11.35 1.25
CA ALA A 198 -6.29 11.24 2.31
C ALA A 198 -4.90 11.60 1.78
N PRO A 199 -4.55 12.89 1.66
CA PRO A 199 -3.21 13.32 1.29
C PRO A 199 -2.18 12.85 2.33
N VAL A 200 -0.99 12.46 1.86
CA VAL A 200 0.10 12.00 2.73
C VAL A 200 1.38 12.73 2.33
N PRO A 201 2.01 13.49 3.25
CA PRO A 201 3.29 14.11 2.97
C PRO A 201 4.40 13.06 2.83
N LYS A 202 5.44 13.37 2.07
CA LYS A 202 6.62 12.51 1.90
C LYS A 202 7.17 12.06 3.26
N GLY A 203 7.44 10.76 3.39
CA GLY A 203 7.86 10.12 4.65
C GLY A 203 6.74 9.86 5.65
N GLY A 204 5.51 10.32 5.35
CA GLY A 204 4.31 9.92 6.09
C GLY A 204 3.83 8.53 5.70
N VAL A 205 3.00 7.95 6.55
CA VAL A 205 2.40 6.62 6.35
C VAL A 205 0.89 6.72 6.52
N SER A 206 0.15 6.22 5.53
CA SER A 206 -1.28 5.97 5.66
C SER A 206 -1.50 4.50 5.99
N PHE A 207 -2.09 4.25 7.15
CA PHE A 207 -2.50 2.91 7.57
C PHE A 207 -3.95 2.69 7.19
N HIS A 208 -4.28 1.51 6.63
CA HIS A 208 -5.67 1.14 6.41
C HIS A 208 -5.92 -0.34 6.69
N HIS A 209 -7.10 -0.60 7.22
CA HIS A 209 -7.59 -1.95 7.50
C HIS A 209 -7.89 -2.68 6.18
N GLY A 210 -7.62 -3.97 6.11
CA GLY A 210 -7.80 -4.74 4.88
C GLY A 210 -9.21 -4.72 4.27
N ASN A 211 -10.25 -4.43 5.06
CA ASN A 211 -11.63 -4.29 4.56
C ASN A 211 -11.98 -2.86 4.12
N THR A 212 -11.16 -1.85 4.45
CA THR A 212 -11.47 -0.46 4.10
C THR A 212 -11.50 -0.29 2.58
N PHE A 213 -12.62 0.25 2.06
CA PHE A 213 -12.69 0.62 0.66
C PHE A 213 -11.68 1.71 0.39
N HIS A 214 -10.83 1.50 -0.60
CA HIS A 214 -9.87 2.51 -0.98
C HIS A 214 -9.59 2.50 -2.48
N GLN A 215 -9.28 3.67 -2.99
CA GLN A 215 -8.95 3.93 -4.39
C GLN A 215 -7.91 5.02 -4.50
N SER A 216 -7.40 5.26 -5.70
CA SER A 216 -6.59 6.45 -5.99
C SER A 216 -6.90 6.98 -7.38
N SER A 217 -6.97 8.31 -7.52
CA SER A 217 -7.18 8.97 -8.81
C SER A 217 -5.92 8.93 -9.70
N SER A 218 -6.08 9.31 -10.95
CA SER A 218 -4.94 9.51 -11.86
C SER A 218 -4.05 10.65 -11.36
N ASN A 219 -2.78 10.61 -11.75
CA ASN A 219 -1.85 11.72 -11.55
C ASN A 219 -2.01 12.74 -12.69
N LEU A 220 -2.64 13.88 -12.40
CA LEU A 220 -2.83 14.98 -13.35
C LEU A 220 -1.74 16.06 -13.22
N SER A 221 -0.82 15.90 -12.26
CA SER A 221 0.26 16.86 -12.00
C SER A 221 1.51 16.58 -12.83
N ILE A 222 2.45 17.52 -12.80
CA ILE A 222 3.79 17.37 -13.39
C ILE A 222 4.79 16.66 -12.47
N LYS A 223 4.36 16.21 -11.28
CA LYS A 223 5.21 15.57 -10.27
C LYS A 223 4.96 14.06 -10.22
N TRP A 224 5.97 13.31 -9.86
CA TRP A 224 5.82 11.90 -9.52
C TRP A 224 5.01 11.70 -8.25
N ARG A 225 4.28 10.59 -8.17
CA ARG A 225 3.73 10.06 -6.92
C ARG A 225 4.11 8.59 -6.81
N ARG A 226 5.18 8.32 -6.07
CA ARG A 226 5.65 6.98 -5.73
C ARG A 226 5.28 6.63 -4.30
N ALA A 227 5.00 5.37 -4.06
CA ALA A 227 4.67 4.87 -2.74
C ALA A 227 5.10 3.42 -2.58
N CYS A 228 5.36 3.04 -1.32
CA CYS A 228 5.61 1.66 -0.93
C CYS A 228 4.47 1.19 -0.03
N ALA A 229 3.69 0.20 -0.47
CA ALA A 229 2.69 -0.46 0.34
C ALA A 229 3.28 -1.74 0.93
N LEU A 230 3.26 -1.84 2.26
CA LEU A 230 3.64 -3.03 3.02
C LEU A 230 2.37 -3.61 3.65
N HIS A 231 1.98 -4.80 3.22
CA HIS A 231 0.82 -5.51 3.79
C HIS A 231 1.31 -6.38 4.95
N PHE A 232 1.07 -5.88 6.15
CA PHE A 232 1.38 -6.60 7.39
C PHE A 232 0.22 -7.52 7.76
N VAL A 233 0.59 -8.67 8.30
CA VAL A 233 -0.35 -9.65 8.86
C VAL A 233 0.13 -10.08 10.23
N ARG A 234 -0.79 -10.20 11.19
CA ARG A 234 -0.50 -10.78 12.50
C ARG A 234 -0.11 -12.25 12.32
N ASN A 235 0.86 -12.74 13.11
CA ASN A 235 1.49 -14.04 12.90
C ASN A 235 0.56 -15.24 13.09
N ASP A 236 -0.54 -15.08 13.83
CA ASP A 236 -1.58 -16.08 14.06
C ASP A 236 -2.67 -16.13 12.97
N VAL A 237 -2.57 -15.27 11.95
CA VAL A 237 -3.54 -15.20 10.85
C VAL A 237 -3.01 -15.95 9.64
N GLU A 238 -3.87 -16.78 9.06
CA GLU A 238 -3.63 -17.52 7.82
C GLU A 238 -4.43 -16.92 6.67
N PHE A 239 -4.04 -17.26 5.44
CA PHE A 239 -4.75 -16.88 4.21
C PHE A 239 -5.43 -18.11 3.63
N ALA A 240 -6.73 -18.24 3.91
CA ALA A 240 -7.50 -19.43 3.54
C ALA A 240 -8.00 -19.40 2.09
N ASN A 241 -8.39 -18.22 1.60
CA ASN A 241 -9.04 -18.09 0.29
C ASN A 241 -8.53 -16.84 -0.48
N PRO A 242 -7.25 -16.78 -0.84
CA PRO A 242 -6.73 -15.65 -1.60
C PRO A 242 -7.32 -15.63 -3.02
N ALA A 243 -7.71 -14.44 -3.49
CA ALA A 243 -8.22 -14.28 -4.86
C ALA A 243 -7.14 -14.41 -5.95
N LEU A 244 -5.87 -14.21 -5.56
CA LEU A 244 -4.71 -14.38 -6.44
C LEU A 244 -3.70 -15.35 -5.80
N PRO A 245 -2.93 -16.09 -6.62
CA PRO A 245 -1.85 -16.93 -6.09
C PRO A 245 -0.73 -16.05 -5.52
N TYR A 246 -0.37 -16.28 -4.25
CA TYR A 246 0.75 -15.64 -3.57
C TYR A 246 1.84 -16.67 -3.27
N ASP A 247 3.09 -16.24 -3.39
CA ASP A 247 4.23 -17.05 -2.96
C ASP A 247 4.44 -16.88 -1.45
N HIS A 248 3.99 -17.85 -0.68
CA HIS A 248 4.16 -17.88 0.78
C HIS A 248 5.62 -17.91 1.22
N GLY A 249 6.54 -18.34 0.36
CA GLY A 249 7.99 -18.33 0.62
C GLY A 249 8.58 -16.91 0.72
N LEU A 250 7.86 -15.92 0.21
CA LEU A 250 8.26 -14.51 0.29
C LEU A 250 7.83 -13.83 1.60
N LYS A 251 6.95 -14.45 2.40
CA LYS A 251 6.56 -13.91 3.72
C LYS A 251 7.81 -13.71 4.60
N ARG A 252 7.92 -12.55 5.22
CA ARG A 252 9.03 -12.21 6.13
C ARG A 252 8.50 -11.88 7.51
N LYS A 253 8.91 -12.68 8.51
CA LYS A 253 8.63 -12.40 9.91
C LYS A 253 9.38 -11.14 10.34
N ILE A 254 8.66 -10.21 10.96
CA ILE A 254 9.19 -8.93 11.44
C ILE A 254 9.37 -8.98 12.95
N THR A 255 8.33 -9.37 13.68
CA THR A 255 8.36 -9.53 15.14
C THR A 255 7.80 -10.89 15.58
N SER A 256 8.03 -11.24 16.84
CA SER A 256 7.58 -12.50 17.45
C SER A 256 6.23 -12.34 18.07
#